data_7c24625de294363edcd00c7f3fcccebd
#
_entry.id   7c24625de294363edcd00c7f3fcccebd
#
_cell.length_a   1.000
_cell.length_b   1.000
_cell.length_c   1.000
_cell.angle_alpha   90.00
_cell.angle_beta   90.00
_cell.angle_gamma   90.00
#
_symmetry.space_group_name_H-M   'P 1'
#
loop_
_entity.id
_entity.type
_entity.pdbx_description
1 polymer ?
#
loop_
_entity_poly.entity_id
_entity_poly.type
_entity_poly.pdbx_seq_one_letter_code
_entity_poly.pdbx_strand_id
1 'polypeptide(L)'
;MLSVLTQFLSNRTQYVVVDGCRSKLVNVVTGVPRGSVLGPQLFLLYTAELFSIMENKFYGYADDSTLVAVVPSPGERVAVSESMNRDLNRVSVWCDL
;
A
#
# COMPACT_ATOMS: atom_id res chain seq x y z
N MET A 1 21.03 2.30 -11.65
CA MET A 1 19.90 2.37 -10.69
C MET A 1 18.89 1.23 -10.88
N LEU A 2 18.35 1.06 -12.09
CA LEU A 2 17.37 -0.02 -12.34
C LEU A 2 17.93 -1.41 -12.07
N SER A 3 19.18 -1.69 -12.43
CA SER A 3 19.80 -3.00 -12.17
C SER A 3 19.91 -3.29 -10.68
N VAL A 4 20.22 -2.27 -9.87
CA VAL A 4 20.30 -2.40 -8.42
C VAL A 4 18.91 -2.72 -7.83
N LEU A 5 17.87 -1.98 -8.25
CA LEU A 5 16.51 -2.21 -7.80
C LEU A 5 15.99 -3.58 -8.26
N THR A 6 16.30 -3.99 -9.48
CA THR A 6 15.93 -5.31 -9.99
C THR A 6 16.54 -6.42 -9.13
N GLN A 7 17.82 -6.32 -8.80
CA GLN A 7 18.48 -7.30 -7.93
C GLN A 7 17.90 -7.29 -6.52
N PHE A 8 17.62 -6.10 -5.97
CA PHE A 8 17.07 -5.95 -4.62
C PHE A 8 15.69 -6.59 -4.50
N LEU A 9 14.86 -6.51 -5.53
CA LEU A 9 13.50 -7.02 -5.51
C LEU A 9 13.35 -8.42 -6.10
N SER A 10 14.41 -8.97 -6.72
CA SER A 10 14.37 -10.26 -7.41
C SER A 10 14.89 -11.39 -6.54
N ASN A 11 14.43 -12.60 -6.85
CA ASN A 11 14.95 -13.85 -6.27
C ASN A 11 14.90 -13.87 -4.74
N ARG A 12 13.89 -13.23 -4.16
CA ARG A 12 13.73 -13.22 -2.72
C ARG A 12 13.05 -14.49 -2.26
N THR A 13 13.56 -15.06 -1.19
CA THR A 13 12.99 -16.23 -0.55
C THR A 13 12.81 -15.98 0.94
N GLN A 14 11.92 -16.74 1.55
CA GLN A 14 11.70 -16.67 2.98
C GLN A 14 11.46 -18.06 3.56
N TYR A 15 11.75 -18.21 4.82
CA TYR A 15 11.40 -19.40 5.59
C TYR A 15 11.04 -18.99 7.02
N VAL A 16 10.33 -19.87 7.71
CA VAL A 16 9.92 -19.65 9.09
C VAL A 16 10.73 -20.56 10.00
N VAL A 17 11.20 -20.00 11.13
CA VAL A 17 11.91 -20.76 12.16
C VAL A 17 11.09 -20.79 13.42
N VAL A 18 10.76 -21.98 13.92
CA VAL A 18 10.05 -22.19 15.17
C VAL A 18 10.76 -23.30 15.94
N ASP A 19 11.18 -23.01 17.16
CA ASP A 19 11.88 -23.96 18.06
C ASP A 19 13.08 -24.64 17.39
N GLY A 20 13.84 -23.89 16.60
CA GLY A 20 15.01 -24.39 15.90
C GLY A 20 14.73 -25.15 14.61
N CYS A 21 13.47 -25.37 14.26
CA CYS A 21 13.07 -26.01 13.03
C CYS A 21 12.78 -24.97 11.94
N ARG A 22 13.26 -25.23 10.71
CA ARG A 22 13.05 -24.33 9.57
C ARG A 22 12.02 -24.91 8.61
N SER A 23 11.17 -24.03 8.08
CA SER A 23 10.26 -24.39 7.00
C SER A 23 11.01 -24.51 5.67
N LYS A 24 10.30 -24.92 4.62
CA LYS A 24 10.83 -24.86 3.25
C LYS A 24 11.05 -23.41 2.86
N LEU A 25 12.03 -23.18 1.97
CA LEU A 25 12.21 -21.88 1.32
C LEU A 25 11.05 -21.64 0.36
N VAL A 26 10.46 -20.45 0.46
CA VAL A 26 9.36 -20.03 -0.40
C VAL A 26 9.75 -18.73 -1.10
N ASN A 27 9.48 -18.63 -2.39
CA ASN A 27 9.74 -17.42 -3.14
C ASN A 27 8.80 -16.30 -2.70
N VAL A 28 9.37 -15.11 -2.51
CA VAL A 28 8.60 -13.90 -2.19
C VAL A 28 8.32 -13.17 -3.49
N VAL A 29 7.04 -13.10 -3.88
CA VAL A 29 6.64 -12.51 -5.16
C VAL A 29 6.03 -11.12 -5.01
N THR A 30 5.72 -10.68 -3.79
CA THR A 30 5.09 -9.39 -3.52
C THR A 30 5.79 -8.68 -2.37
N GLY A 31 5.55 -7.37 -2.26
CA GLY A 31 6.07 -6.55 -1.17
C GLY A 31 7.52 -6.17 -1.35
N VAL A 32 8.08 -5.54 -0.34
CA VAL A 32 9.47 -5.08 -0.30
C VAL A 32 10.19 -5.72 0.89
N PRO A 33 11.54 -5.86 0.84
CA PRO A 33 12.28 -6.40 1.97
C PRO A 33 12.08 -5.55 3.23
N ARG A 34 11.69 -6.20 4.32
CA ARG A 34 11.48 -5.55 5.61
C ARG A 34 12.81 -5.27 6.28
N GLY A 35 12.85 -4.21 7.08
CA GLY A 35 14.04 -3.83 7.85
C GLY A 35 15.15 -3.21 7.03
N SER A 36 14.95 -3.01 5.72
CA SER A 36 15.91 -2.34 4.85
C SER A 36 15.67 -0.84 4.80
N VAL A 37 16.69 -0.06 4.42
CA VAL A 37 16.56 1.38 4.21
C VAL A 37 15.69 1.68 2.99
N LEU A 38 15.81 0.88 1.92
CA LEU A 38 15.05 1.09 0.68
C LEU A 38 13.60 0.62 0.77
N GLY A 39 13.28 -0.32 1.67
CA GLY A 39 11.94 -0.88 1.77
C GLY A 39 10.83 0.16 1.94
N PRO A 40 10.89 1.02 2.97
CA PRO A 40 9.88 2.07 3.17
C PRO A 40 9.80 3.06 2.01
N GLN A 41 10.93 3.43 1.41
CA GLN A 41 10.97 4.35 0.27
C GLN A 41 10.31 3.73 -0.97
N LEU A 42 10.56 2.46 -1.24
CA LEU A 42 9.94 1.73 -2.35
C LEU A 42 8.44 1.57 -2.13
N PHE A 43 8.01 1.32 -0.91
CA PHE A 43 6.60 1.24 -0.58
C PHE A 43 5.89 2.57 -0.85
N LEU A 44 6.48 3.70 -0.42
CA LEU A 44 5.94 5.03 -0.69
C LEU A 44 5.87 5.34 -2.18
N LEU A 45 6.90 4.97 -2.93
CA LEU A 45 6.92 5.16 -4.38
C LEU A 45 5.80 4.33 -5.05
N TYR A 46 5.64 3.08 -4.63
CA TYR A 46 4.61 2.19 -5.16
C TYR A 46 3.20 2.72 -4.90
N THR A 47 2.96 3.29 -3.72
CA THR A 47 1.64 3.79 -3.31
C THR A 47 1.37 5.24 -3.72
N ALA A 48 2.35 5.95 -4.30
CA ALA A 48 2.20 7.37 -4.64
C ALA A 48 1.04 7.63 -5.60
N GLU A 49 0.81 6.76 -6.57
CA GLU A 49 -0.30 6.87 -7.51
C GLU A 49 -1.65 6.84 -6.80
N LEU A 50 -1.79 6.02 -5.77
CA LEU A 50 -3.02 5.91 -5.00
C LEU A 50 -3.44 7.25 -4.40
N PHE A 51 -2.46 8.00 -3.86
CA PHE A 51 -2.74 9.32 -3.28
C PHE A 51 -3.22 10.33 -4.33
N SER A 52 -2.75 10.20 -5.56
CA SER A 52 -3.06 11.17 -6.63
C SER A 52 -4.45 11.01 -7.24
N ILE A 53 -5.08 9.84 -7.11
CA ILE A 53 -6.38 9.55 -7.73
C ILE A 53 -7.56 9.83 -6.80
N MET A 54 -7.32 10.22 -5.56
CA MET A 54 -8.36 10.47 -4.56
C MET A 54 -8.98 11.86 -4.73
N GLU A 55 -10.32 11.93 -4.59
CA GLU A 55 -11.05 13.22 -4.53
C GLU A 55 -10.97 13.87 -3.16
N ASN A 56 -10.98 13.06 -2.10
CA ASN A 56 -10.93 13.52 -0.71
C ASN A 56 -9.50 13.46 -0.18
N LYS A 57 -9.29 14.04 0.99
CA LYS A 57 -7.98 13.99 1.63
C LYS A 57 -7.66 12.57 2.06
N PHE A 58 -6.50 12.12 1.66
CA PHE A 58 -6.01 10.77 1.95
C PHE A 58 -4.65 10.88 2.63
N TYR A 59 -4.56 10.34 3.84
CA TYR A 59 -3.34 10.37 4.64
C TYR A 59 -2.80 8.94 4.78
N GLY A 60 -1.50 8.82 4.68
CA GLY A 60 -0.86 7.53 4.84
C GLY A 60 0.35 7.62 5.77
N TYR A 61 0.53 6.59 6.59
CA TYR A 61 1.73 6.40 7.40
C TYR A 61 2.06 4.91 7.35
N ALA A 62 3.16 4.58 6.68
CA ALA A 62 3.53 3.19 6.39
C ALA A 62 2.33 2.47 5.71
N ASP A 63 1.79 1.44 6.32
CA ASP A 63 0.64 0.70 5.80
C ASP A 63 -0.71 1.26 6.26
N ASP A 64 -0.71 2.18 7.23
CA ASP A 64 -1.95 2.80 7.70
C ASP A 64 -2.40 3.90 6.74
N SER A 65 -3.67 3.88 6.39
CA SER A 65 -4.27 4.86 5.49
C SER A 65 -5.58 5.39 6.07
N THR A 66 -5.80 6.70 5.92
CA THR A 66 -7.00 7.36 6.42
C THR A 66 -7.58 8.27 5.35
N LEU A 67 -8.86 8.06 5.05
CA LEU A 67 -9.62 8.90 4.12
C LEU A 67 -10.51 9.84 4.93
N VAL A 68 -10.39 11.14 4.66
CA VAL A 68 -11.12 12.19 5.41
C VAL A 68 -11.93 13.05 4.46
N ALA A 69 -13.19 13.26 4.80
CA ALA A 69 -14.06 14.19 4.10
C ALA A 69 -14.80 15.04 5.11
N VAL A 70 -14.97 16.34 4.79
CA VAL A 70 -15.70 17.27 5.61
C VAL A 70 -17.13 17.39 5.08
N VAL A 71 -18.11 17.34 6.00
CA VAL A 71 -19.52 17.58 5.68
C VAL A 71 -19.86 19.01 6.11
N PRO A 72 -19.95 19.98 5.16
CA PRO A 72 -20.17 21.38 5.51
C PRO A 72 -21.55 21.64 6.12
N SER A 73 -22.54 20.85 5.72
CA SER A 73 -23.89 20.97 6.26
C SER A 73 -24.60 19.62 6.27
N PRO A 74 -25.62 19.41 7.11
CA PRO A 74 -26.36 18.14 7.16
C PRO A 74 -26.98 17.73 5.83
N GLY A 75 -27.34 18.69 4.98
CA GLY A 75 -27.92 18.43 3.67
C GLY A 75 -26.93 17.85 2.66
N GLU A 76 -25.63 17.94 2.92
CA GLU A 76 -24.57 17.47 2.03
C GLU A 76 -24.03 16.08 2.40
N ARG A 77 -24.59 15.45 3.42
CA ARG A 77 -24.11 14.12 3.86
C ARG A 77 -24.12 13.07 2.77
N VAL A 78 -25.19 13.04 1.97
CA VAL A 78 -25.34 12.04 0.91
C VAL A 78 -24.27 12.25 -0.16
N ALA A 79 -24.07 13.50 -0.59
CA ALA A 79 -23.08 13.84 -1.61
C ALA A 79 -21.66 13.51 -1.14
N VAL A 80 -21.32 13.83 0.11
CA VAL A 80 -20.01 13.51 0.69
C VAL A 80 -19.83 12.00 0.81
N SER A 81 -20.86 11.29 1.25
CA SER A 81 -20.82 9.84 1.37
C SER A 81 -20.59 9.16 0.02
N GLU A 82 -21.24 9.65 -1.04
CA GLU A 82 -21.05 9.14 -2.40
C GLU A 82 -19.63 9.41 -2.89
N SER A 83 -19.07 10.58 -2.61
CA SER A 83 -17.70 10.93 -2.96
C SER A 83 -16.71 9.99 -2.27
N MET A 84 -16.90 9.72 -0.98
CA MET A 84 -16.05 8.77 -0.25
C MET A 84 -16.17 7.35 -0.80
N ASN A 85 -17.38 6.92 -1.18
CA ASN A 85 -17.58 5.61 -1.78
C ASN A 85 -16.86 5.49 -3.13
N ARG A 86 -16.83 6.55 -3.92
CA ARG A 86 -16.05 6.56 -5.17
C ARG A 86 -14.57 6.40 -4.89
N ASP A 87 -14.05 7.08 -3.86
CA ASP A 87 -12.65 6.94 -3.47
C ASP A 87 -12.34 5.52 -2.98
N LEU A 88 -13.22 4.93 -2.18
CA LEU A 88 -13.06 3.55 -1.73
C LEU A 88 -13.07 2.56 -2.90
N ASN A 89 -13.90 2.79 -3.91
CA ASN A 89 -13.90 1.99 -5.12
C ASN A 89 -12.59 2.13 -5.90
N ARG A 90 -12.01 3.34 -5.95
CA ARG A 90 -10.71 3.57 -6.58
C ARG A 90 -9.61 2.78 -5.89
N VAL A 91 -9.62 2.76 -4.55
CA VAL A 91 -8.68 1.95 -3.77
C VAL A 91 -8.83 0.47 -4.11
N SER A 92 -10.07 -0.02 -4.15
CA SER A 92 -10.35 -1.42 -4.47
C SER A 92 -9.85 -1.80 -5.86
N VAL A 93 -10.12 -0.98 -6.87
CA VAL A 93 -9.64 -1.20 -8.24
C VAL A 93 -8.12 -1.15 -8.30
N TRP A 94 -7.51 -0.18 -7.62
CA TRP A 94 -6.05 -0.06 -7.58
C TRP A 94 -5.39 -1.30 -6.97
N CYS A 95 -5.97 -1.85 -5.88
CA CYS A 95 -5.45 -3.03 -5.22
C CYS A 95 -5.51 -4.29 -6.08
N ASP A 96 -6.41 -4.33 -7.07
CA ASP A 96 -6.59 -5.48 -7.96
C ASP A 96 -5.67 -5.45 -9.19
N LEU A 97 -4.86 -4.41 -9.33
CA LEU A 97 -3.95 -4.26 -10.49
C LEU A 97 -2.69 -5.14 -10.39
#